data_42bb7b0e3f747f3dc459142b2ea0f07c
#
_entry.id   42bb7b0e3f747f3dc459142b2ea0f07c
#
_cell.length_a   1.000
_cell.length_b   1.000
_cell.length_c   1.000
_cell.angle_alpha   90.00
_cell.angle_beta   90.00
_cell.angle_gamma   90.00
#
_symmetry.space_group_name_H-M   'P 1'
#
loop_
_entity.id
_entity.type
_entity.pdbx_description
1 polymer ?
#
loop_
_entity_poly.entity_id
_entity_poly.type
_entity_poly.pdbx_seq_one_letter_code
_entity_poly.pdbx_strand_id
1 'polypeptide(L)'
;SIALVLFGSLLLTASSKVQVPFWPVPMTMQTFVVFVIGMSYGWKLGFFTLIVYLFEGAIGLPVFAKGGGLLYLTGPTAGYLYGMAIAAGVIGFFADQGYNKSFIKSLLSLIIGTFIIFILGVSYLGSVIGYDKALAAGLYPFLLSEFFKIVLAAALITSIRKYINK
;
A
#
# COMPACT_ATOMS: atom_id res chain seq x y z
N SER A 1 20.04 -4.94 4.05
CA SER A 1 19.02 -4.33 3.17
C SER A 1 18.24 -5.36 2.37
N ILE A 2 18.88 -6.35 1.73
CA ILE A 2 18.17 -7.40 0.96
C ILE A 2 17.21 -8.18 1.86
N ALA A 3 17.61 -8.54 3.06
CA ALA A 3 16.75 -9.23 4.03
C ALA A 3 15.50 -8.42 4.38
N LEU A 4 15.61 -7.09 4.52
CA LEU A 4 14.46 -6.22 4.78
C LEU A 4 13.52 -6.14 3.58
N VAL A 5 14.05 -6.11 2.36
CA VAL A 5 13.25 -6.11 1.13
C VAL A 5 12.46 -7.41 1.03
N LEU A 6 13.09 -8.56 1.20
CA LEU A 6 12.44 -9.86 1.17
C LEU A 6 11.41 -10.02 2.30
N PHE A 7 11.74 -9.56 3.49
CA PHE A 7 10.79 -9.56 4.62
C PHE A 7 9.58 -8.67 4.33
N GLY A 8 9.80 -7.48 3.80
CA GLY A 8 8.72 -6.56 3.40
C GLY A 8 7.84 -7.16 2.30
N SER A 9 8.43 -7.81 1.29
CA SER A 9 7.69 -8.49 0.24
C SER A 9 6.86 -9.66 0.77
N LEU A 10 7.39 -10.44 1.71
CA LEU A 10 6.65 -11.50 2.39
C LEU A 10 5.46 -10.95 3.20
N LEU A 11 5.65 -9.83 3.90
CA LEU A 11 4.56 -9.16 4.62
C LEU A 11 3.47 -8.67 3.66
N LEU A 12 3.86 -8.08 2.53
CA LEU A 12 2.92 -7.66 1.49
C LEU A 12 2.14 -8.86 0.95
N THR A 13 2.81 -9.95 0.66
CA THR A 13 2.19 -11.20 0.20
C THR A 13 1.20 -11.73 1.25
N ALA A 14 1.61 -11.86 2.49
CA ALA A 14 0.74 -12.32 3.57
C ALA A 14 -0.48 -11.41 3.75
N SER A 15 -0.28 -10.09 3.74
CA SER A 15 -1.36 -9.11 3.88
C SER A 15 -2.33 -9.11 2.71
N SER A 16 -1.86 -9.46 1.51
CA SER A 16 -2.74 -9.60 0.34
C SER A 16 -3.73 -10.76 0.47
N LYS A 17 -3.39 -11.77 1.26
CA LYS A 17 -4.25 -12.93 1.50
C LYS A 17 -5.28 -12.70 2.61
N VAL A 18 -5.08 -11.67 3.43
CA VAL A 18 -6.07 -11.19 4.39
C VAL A 18 -7.01 -10.23 3.66
N GLN A 19 -8.10 -10.74 3.14
CA GLN A 19 -8.98 -10.00 2.25
C GLN A 19 -10.47 -10.28 2.49
N VAL A 20 -11.28 -9.26 2.19
CA VAL A 20 -12.70 -9.40 1.91
C VAL A 20 -12.86 -9.46 0.39
N PRO A 21 -13.43 -10.53 -0.17
CA PRO A 21 -13.43 -10.74 -1.62
C PRO A 21 -14.48 -9.91 -2.35
N PHE A 22 -14.28 -8.60 -2.44
CA PHE A 22 -15.07 -7.75 -3.32
C PHE A 22 -14.62 -7.92 -4.76
N TRP A 23 -15.50 -7.63 -5.69
CA TRP A 23 -15.19 -7.60 -7.11
C TRP A 23 -15.50 -6.21 -7.68
N PRO A 24 -14.67 -5.66 -8.58
CA PRO A 24 -13.43 -6.20 -9.16
C PRO A 24 -12.17 -6.01 -8.30
N VAL A 25 -12.27 -5.25 -7.21
CA VAL A 25 -11.13 -4.92 -6.33
C VAL A 25 -11.37 -5.50 -4.95
N PRO A 26 -10.55 -6.47 -4.49
CA PRO A 26 -10.67 -7.01 -3.15
C PRO A 26 -10.18 -6.01 -2.09
N MET A 27 -10.81 -6.00 -0.94
CA MET A 27 -10.33 -5.26 0.24
C MET A 27 -9.28 -6.10 0.95
N THR A 28 -8.05 -5.62 1.03
CA THR A 28 -6.93 -6.33 1.66
C THR A 28 -6.29 -5.51 2.77
N MET A 29 -5.43 -6.16 3.57
CA MET A 29 -4.56 -5.49 4.53
C MET A 29 -3.26 -4.95 3.91
N GLN A 30 -3.10 -5.02 2.58
CA GLN A 30 -1.88 -4.58 1.90
C GLN A 30 -1.55 -3.11 2.14
N THR A 31 -2.54 -2.22 2.07
CA THR A 31 -2.29 -0.78 2.26
C THR A 31 -1.74 -0.49 3.65
N PHE A 32 -2.20 -1.19 4.67
CA PHE A 32 -1.62 -1.10 6.02
C PHE A 32 -0.12 -1.45 6.03
N VAL A 33 0.26 -2.54 5.37
CA VAL A 33 1.66 -2.96 5.27
C VAL A 33 2.48 -1.98 4.42
N VAL A 34 1.91 -1.43 3.35
CA VAL A 34 2.53 -0.35 2.57
C VAL A 34 2.85 0.86 3.45
N PHE A 35 1.91 1.26 4.31
CA PHE A 35 2.10 2.36 5.26
C PHE A 35 3.25 2.07 6.24
N VAL A 36 3.26 0.88 6.81
CA VAL A 36 4.32 0.45 7.75
C VAL A 36 5.69 0.41 7.06
N ILE A 37 5.77 -0.14 5.85
CA ILE A 37 7.01 -0.19 5.07
C ILE A 37 7.50 1.22 4.76
N GLY A 38 6.66 2.09 4.21
CA GLY A 38 7.04 3.48 3.90
C GLY A 38 7.56 4.22 5.13
N MET A 39 6.82 4.17 6.24
CA MET A 39 7.20 4.84 7.49
C MET A 39 8.44 4.26 8.16
N SER A 40 8.74 2.98 7.97
CA SER A 40 9.84 2.29 8.66
C SER A 40 11.12 2.22 7.83
N TYR A 41 10.99 2.04 6.52
CA TYR A 41 12.12 1.78 5.61
C TYR A 41 12.69 3.05 4.97
N GLY A 42 11.91 4.14 4.96
CA GLY A 42 12.25 5.33 4.20
C GLY A 42 11.98 5.18 2.70
N TRP A 43 12.25 6.23 1.91
CA TRP A 43 11.77 6.29 0.54
C TRP A 43 12.45 5.29 -0.41
N LYS A 44 13.79 5.15 -0.30
CA LYS A 44 14.54 4.28 -1.22
C LYS A 44 14.18 2.81 -1.02
N LEU A 45 14.29 2.36 0.21
CA LEU A 45 14.06 0.96 0.54
C LEU A 45 12.57 0.60 0.47
N GLY A 46 11.69 1.50 0.89
CA GLY A 46 10.24 1.32 0.79
C GLY A 46 9.78 1.18 -0.65
N PHE A 47 10.16 2.11 -1.51
CA PHE A 47 9.86 2.04 -2.94
C PHE A 47 10.43 0.77 -3.58
N PHE A 48 11.70 0.47 -3.32
CA PHE A 48 12.35 -0.71 -3.89
C PHE A 48 11.70 -2.02 -3.43
N THR A 49 11.25 -2.10 -2.19
CA THR A 49 10.51 -3.28 -1.68
C THR A 49 9.25 -3.53 -2.48
N LEU A 50 8.49 -2.48 -2.78
CA LEU A 50 7.29 -2.60 -3.61
C LEU A 50 7.61 -2.98 -5.06
N ILE A 51 8.69 -2.46 -5.62
CA ILE A 51 9.14 -2.84 -6.97
C ILE A 51 9.51 -4.33 -7.01
N VAL A 52 10.24 -4.84 -6.02
CA VAL A 52 10.55 -6.27 -5.92
C VAL A 52 9.28 -7.11 -5.79
N TYR A 53 8.35 -6.70 -4.94
CA TYR A 53 7.05 -7.36 -4.79
C TYR A 53 6.25 -7.42 -6.12
N LEU A 54 6.21 -6.32 -6.87
CA LEU A 54 5.56 -6.30 -8.19
C LEU A 54 6.29 -7.19 -9.19
N PHE A 55 7.62 -7.22 -9.15
CA PHE A 55 8.42 -8.10 -10.00
C PHE A 55 8.18 -9.58 -9.68
N GLU A 56 8.14 -9.96 -8.42
CA GLU A 56 7.80 -11.32 -7.99
C GLU A 56 6.44 -11.76 -8.55
N GLY A 57 5.45 -10.88 -8.46
CA GLY A 57 4.13 -11.13 -9.06
C GLY A 57 4.17 -11.23 -10.59
N ALA A 58 4.94 -10.36 -11.25
CA ALA A 58 5.05 -10.34 -12.71
C ALA A 58 5.64 -11.65 -13.27
N ILE A 59 6.60 -12.25 -12.60
CA ILE A 59 7.21 -13.53 -13.00
C ILE A 59 6.34 -14.75 -12.66
N GLY A 60 5.16 -14.56 -12.11
CA GLY A 60 4.16 -15.61 -11.89
C GLY A 60 4.04 -16.11 -10.46
N LEU A 61 4.78 -15.55 -9.49
CA LEU A 61 4.60 -15.93 -8.10
C LEU A 61 3.21 -15.45 -7.58
N PRO A 62 2.48 -16.27 -6.81
CA PRO A 62 1.12 -15.93 -6.36
C PRO A 62 1.15 -14.96 -5.17
N VAL A 63 1.80 -13.82 -5.32
CA VAL A 63 2.00 -12.82 -4.26
C VAL A 63 0.88 -11.79 -4.17
N PHE A 64 0.06 -11.65 -5.22
CA PHE A 64 -1.08 -10.75 -5.25
C PHE A 64 -2.33 -11.38 -4.61
N ALA A 65 -3.33 -10.58 -4.32
CA ALA A 65 -4.52 -11.01 -3.60
C ALA A 65 -5.21 -12.24 -4.23
N LYS A 66 -5.30 -12.30 -5.55
CA LYS A 66 -5.95 -13.38 -6.30
C LYS A 66 -4.99 -14.18 -7.19
N GLY A 67 -3.71 -14.14 -6.90
CA GLY A 67 -2.70 -14.90 -7.67
C GLY A 67 -1.49 -14.08 -8.06
N GLY A 68 -1.07 -14.20 -9.30
CA GLY A 68 0.10 -13.50 -9.84
C GLY A 68 0.10 -13.58 -11.36
N GLY A 69 1.22 -13.18 -11.95
CA GLY A 69 1.44 -13.18 -13.39
C GLY A 69 1.36 -11.79 -14.01
N LEU A 70 1.93 -11.66 -15.18
CA LEU A 70 2.03 -10.37 -15.88
C LEU A 70 0.64 -9.79 -16.22
N LEU A 71 -0.32 -10.66 -16.52
CA LEU A 71 -1.71 -10.24 -16.81
C LEU A 71 -2.39 -9.58 -15.60
N TYR A 72 -1.97 -9.91 -14.38
CA TYR A 72 -2.49 -9.25 -13.17
C TYR A 72 -2.11 -7.77 -13.13
N LEU A 73 -0.94 -7.42 -13.63
CA LEU A 73 -0.44 -6.05 -13.70
C LEU A 73 -1.06 -5.21 -14.83
N THR A 74 -1.93 -5.79 -15.61
CA THR A 74 -2.77 -5.12 -16.62
C THR A 74 -4.27 -5.26 -16.32
N GLY A 75 -4.61 -5.92 -15.22
CA GLY A 75 -5.98 -6.15 -14.79
C GLY A 75 -6.59 -4.97 -14.01
N PRO A 76 -7.82 -5.15 -13.48
CA PRO A 76 -8.56 -4.08 -12.82
C PRO A 76 -7.87 -3.45 -11.60
N THR A 77 -7.04 -4.21 -10.90
CA THR A 77 -6.33 -3.75 -9.69
C THR A 77 -4.95 -3.15 -9.97
N ALA A 78 -4.49 -3.15 -11.22
CA ALA A 78 -3.15 -2.73 -11.59
C ALA A 78 -2.80 -1.31 -11.11
N GLY A 79 -3.70 -0.35 -11.26
CA GLY A 79 -3.50 1.02 -10.83
C GLY A 79 -3.28 1.15 -9.33
N TYR A 80 -3.96 0.35 -8.51
CA TYR A 80 -3.75 0.29 -7.06
C TYR A 80 -2.36 -0.24 -6.71
N LEU A 81 -1.89 -1.28 -7.40
CA LEU A 81 -0.57 -1.87 -7.19
C LEU A 81 0.55 -0.88 -7.52
N TYR A 82 0.46 -0.19 -8.64
CA TYR A 82 1.42 0.88 -8.99
C TYR A 82 1.32 2.04 -8.02
N GLY A 83 0.12 2.41 -7.61
CA GLY A 83 -0.14 3.43 -6.60
C GLY A 83 0.51 3.08 -5.26
N MET A 84 0.47 1.83 -4.84
CA MET A 84 1.13 1.36 -3.61
C MET A 84 2.64 1.55 -3.67
N ALA A 85 3.29 1.26 -4.79
CA ALA A 85 4.73 1.45 -4.95
C ALA A 85 5.11 2.94 -4.82
N ILE A 86 4.39 3.82 -5.51
CA ILE A 86 4.62 5.26 -5.45
C ILE A 86 4.32 5.79 -4.04
N ALA A 87 3.21 5.35 -3.44
CA ALA A 87 2.84 5.75 -2.09
C ALA A 87 3.90 5.35 -1.05
N ALA A 88 4.44 4.14 -1.13
CA ALA A 88 5.53 3.71 -0.23
C ALA A 88 6.75 4.63 -0.33
N GLY A 89 7.11 5.04 -1.54
CA GLY A 89 8.19 6.02 -1.77
C GLY A 89 7.88 7.39 -1.17
N VAL A 90 6.69 7.93 -1.42
CA VAL A 90 6.27 9.25 -0.91
C VAL A 90 6.15 9.25 0.61
N ILE A 91 5.50 8.24 1.19
CA ILE A 91 5.40 8.08 2.65
C ILE A 91 6.81 7.97 3.25
N GLY A 92 7.68 7.18 2.63
CA GLY A 92 9.07 7.02 3.04
C GLY A 92 9.86 8.33 2.99
N PHE A 93 9.63 9.15 1.97
CA PHE A 93 10.23 10.48 1.87
C PHE A 93 9.86 11.38 3.05
N PHE A 94 8.60 11.40 3.45
CA PHE A 94 8.17 12.12 4.65
C PHE A 94 8.74 11.49 5.93
N ALA A 95 8.84 10.16 6.00
CA ALA A 95 9.45 9.47 7.14
C ALA A 95 10.93 9.84 7.30
N ASP A 96 11.68 9.95 6.21
CA ASP A 96 13.09 10.39 6.21
C ASP A 96 13.24 11.83 6.72
N GLN A 97 12.22 12.66 6.58
CA GLN A 97 12.16 14.01 7.15
C GLN A 97 11.65 14.04 8.61
N GLY A 98 11.45 12.89 9.22
CA GLY A 98 11.04 12.78 10.62
C GLY A 98 9.54 12.83 10.87
N TYR A 99 8.70 12.72 9.84
CA TYR A 99 7.24 12.69 9.99
C TYR A 99 6.77 11.49 10.83
N ASN A 100 7.51 10.39 10.81
CA ASN A 100 7.22 9.18 11.59
C ASN A 100 7.46 9.32 13.11
N LYS A 101 7.92 10.48 13.57
CA LYS A 101 8.14 10.78 15.00
C LYS A 101 6.91 11.44 15.67
N SER A 102 5.96 11.93 14.89
CA SER A 102 4.76 12.61 15.35
C SER A 102 3.51 11.95 14.79
N PHE A 103 2.53 11.68 15.65
CA PHE A 103 1.27 11.07 15.21
C PHE A 103 0.55 11.88 14.13
N ILE A 104 0.44 13.20 14.30
CA ILE A 104 -0.23 14.09 13.34
C ILE A 104 0.52 14.12 12.00
N LYS A 105 1.86 14.23 12.03
CA LYS A 105 2.66 14.20 10.79
C LYS A 105 2.60 12.85 10.09
N SER A 106 2.57 11.75 10.86
CA SER A 106 2.35 10.42 10.32
C SER A 106 0.98 10.33 9.62
N LEU A 107 -0.10 10.79 10.26
CA LEU A 107 -1.42 10.82 9.64
C LEU A 107 -1.41 11.58 8.30
N LEU A 108 -0.81 12.76 8.27
CA LEU A 108 -0.74 13.57 7.05
C LEU A 108 -0.04 12.84 5.91
N SER A 109 1.11 12.23 6.18
CA SER A 109 1.84 11.48 5.14
C SER A 109 1.10 10.24 4.66
N LEU A 110 0.41 9.53 5.57
CA LEU A 110 -0.40 8.36 5.21
C LEU A 110 -1.65 8.73 4.43
N ILE A 111 -2.28 9.85 4.73
CA ILE A 111 -3.40 10.40 3.95
C ILE A 111 -2.94 10.71 2.53
N ILE A 112 -1.79 11.37 2.36
CA ILE A 112 -1.21 11.67 1.04
C ILE A 112 -0.94 10.36 0.27
N GLY A 113 -0.34 9.37 0.91
CA GLY A 113 -0.11 8.05 0.32
C GLY A 113 -1.40 7.36 -0.11
N THR A 114 -2.44 7.43 0.71
CA THR A 114 -3.76 6.87 0.41
C THR A 114 -4.38 7.55 -0.81
N PHE A 115 -4.32 8.88 -0.92
CA PHE A 115 -4.76 9.60 -2.11
C PHE A 115 -4.04 9.12 -3.37
N ILE A 116 -2.73 8.93 -3.32
CA ILE A 116 -1.95 8.42 -4.45
C ILE A 116 -2.46 7.04 -4.89
N ILE A 117 -2.67 6.13 -3.95
CA ILE A 117 -3.15 4.77 -4.24
C ILE A 117 -4.51 4.84 -4.94
N PHE A 118 -5.46 5.59 -4.39
CA PHE A 118 -6.82 5.64 -4.94
C PHE A 118 -6.94 6.47 -6.20
N ILE A 119 -6.18 7.56 -6.35
CA ILE A 119 -6.16 8.33 -7.60
C ILE A 119 -5.68 7.44 -8.75
N LEU A 120 -4.56 6.74 -8.59
CA LEU A 120 -4.04 5.84 -9.62
C LEU A 120 -4.94 4.62 -9.81
N GLY A 121 -5.42 4.03 -8.71
CA GLY A 121 -6.29 2.86 -8.74
C GLY A 121 -7.61 3.13 -9.44
N VAL A 122 -8.33 4.16 -9.02
CA VAL A 122 -9.63 4.53 -9.59
C VAL A 122 -9.50 5.05 -11.02
N SER A 123 -8.45 5.82 -11.31
CA SER A 123 -8.21 6.31 -12.69
C SER A 123 -8.01 5.15 -13.66
N TYR A 124 -7.20 4.17 -13.29
CA TYR A 124 -6.99 2.99 -14.13
C TYR A 124 -8.26 2.14 -14.22
N LEU A 125 -8.89 1.83 -13.09
CA LEU A 125 -10.13 1.05 -13.05
C LEU A 125 -11.24 1.73 -13.86
N GLY A 126 -11.36 3.05 -13.76
CA GLY A 126 -12.33 3.84 -14.50
C GLY A 126 -12.15 3.76 -16.01
N SER A 127 -10.91 3.64 -16.47
CA SER A 127 -10.62 3.44 -17.90
C SER A 127 -11.05 2.05 -18.41
N VAL A 128 -11.22 1.09 -17.52
CA VAL A 128 -11.60 -0.30 -17.84
C VAL A 128 -13.10 -0.53 -17.71
N ILE A 129 -13.73 -0.06 -16.63
CA ILE A 129 -15.15 -0.35 -16.32
C ILE A 129 -16.06 0.88 -16.31
N GLY A 130 -15.52 2.08 -16.53
CA GLY A 130 -16.22 3.36 -16.37
C GLY A 130 -16.03 3.96 -14.97
N TYR A 131 -15.99 5.29 -14.91
CA TYR A 131 -15.64 6.00 -13.67
C TYR A 131 -16.70 5.89 -12.57
N ASP A 132 -17.99 5.89 -12.93
CA ASP A 132 -19.07 5.73 -11.94
C ASP A 132 -18.98 4.37 -11.23
N LYS A 133 -18.76 3.30 -11.98
CA LYS A 133 -18.56 1.95 -11.43
C LYS A 133 -17.24 1.84 -10.66
N ALA A 134 -16.19 2.50 -11.14
CA ALA A 134 -14.90 2.51 -10.45
C ALA A 134 -14.97 3.19 -9.07
N LEU A 135 -15.68 4.30 -8.96
CA LEU A 135 -15.94 4.96 -7.68
C LEU A 135 -16.77 4.08 -6.74
N ALA A 136 -17.86 3.50 -7.25
CA ALA A 136 -18.75 2.67 -6.45
C ALA A 136 -18.11 1.37 -5.95
N ALA A 137 -17.25 0.75 -6.74
CA ALA A 137 -16.62 -0.55 -6.42
C ALA A 137 -15.15 -0.44 -5.96
N GLY A 138 -14.47 0.64 -6.33
CA GLY A 138 -13.03 0.81 -6.11
C GLY A 138 -12.64 1.90 -5.12
N LEU A 139 -13.57 2.69 -4.62
CA LEU A 139 -13.32 3.76 -3.65
C LEU A 139 -14.25 3.68 -2.45
N TYR A 140 -15.56 3.85 -2.64
CA TYR A 140 -16.50 4.01 -1.53
C TYR A 140 -16.49 2.87 -0.51
N PRO A 141 -16.43 1.58 -0.88
CA PRO A 141 -16.38 0.49 0.09
C PRO A 141 -15.12 0.49 0.96
N PHE A 142 -14.05 1.14 0.50
CA PHE A 142 -12.74 1.13 1.15
C PHE A 142 -12.52 2.28 2.13
N LEU A 143 -13.31 3.36 2.05
CA LEU A 143 -13.07 4.59 2.81
C LEU A 143 -12.99 4.35 4.32
N LEU A 144 -13.93 3.61 4.89
CA LEU A 144 -13.93 3.32 6.33
C LEU A 144 -12.74 2.44 6.74
N SER A 145 -12.44 1.40 5.96
CA SER A 145 -11.31 0.51 6.19
C SER A 145 -9.98 1.26 6.13
N GLU A 146 -9.80 2.13 5.14
CA GLU A 146 -8.58 2.92 5.00
C GLU A 146 -8.41 3.91 6.14
N PHE A 147 -9.50 4.53 6.60
CA PHE A 147 -9.45 5.39 7.79
C PHE A 147 -8.86 4.66 9.00
N PHE A 148 -9.35 3.47 9.32
CA PHE A 148 -8.83 2.67 10.42
C PHE A 148 -7.38 2.23 10.21
N LYS A 149 -7.00 1.84 9.00
CA LYS A 149 -5.63 1.47 8.68
C LYS A 149 -4.65 2.62 8.84
N ILE A 150 -5.04 3.82 8.41
CA ILE A 150 -4.24 5.04 8.54
C ILE A 150 -4.00 5.35 10.03
N VAL A 151 -5.06 5.38 10.83
CA VAL A 151 -4.97 5.66 12.27
C VAL A 151 -4.14 4.61 12.99
N LEU A 152 -4.37 3.33 12.69
CA LEU A 152 -3.65 2.22 13.29
C LEU A 152 -2.16 2.25 12.93
N ALA A 153 -1.82 2.48 11.67
CA ALA A 153 -0.44 2.56 11.23
C ALA A 153 0.30 3.76 11.86
N ALA A 154 -0.34 4.92 11.90
CA ALA A 154 0.23 6.12 12.55
C ALA A 154 0.47 5.88 14.04
N ALA A 155 -0.49 5.29 14.75
CA ALA A 155 -0.35 4.96 16.17
C ALA A 155 0.75 3.94 16.42
N LEU A 156 0.80 2.87 15.63
CA LEU A 156 1.81 1.80 15.74
C LEU A 156 3.23 2.35 15.56
N ILE A 157 3.47 3.05 14.45
CA ILE A 157 4.81 3.55 14.11
C ILE A 157 5.29 4.59 15.12
N THR A 158 4.42 5.51 15.50
CA THR A 158 4.77 6.56 16.48
C THR A 158 5.08 5.94 17.85
N SER A 159 4.32 4.93 18.27
CA SER A 159 4.53 4.23 19.54
C SER A 159 5.86 3.45 19.54
N ILE A 160 6.15 2.72 18.47
CA ILE A 160 7.42 1.99 18.32
C ILE A 160 8.61 2.96 18.36
N ARG A 161 8.53 4.06 17.64
CA ARG A 161 9.59 5.08 17.62
C ARG A 161 9.82 5.71 18.98
N LYS A 162 8.75 5.99 19.72
CA LYS A 162 8.84 6.53 21.07
C LYS A 162 9.50 5.53 22.05
N TYR A 163 9.27 4.23 21.83
CA TYR A 163 9.85 3.18 22.66
C TYR A 163 11.35 2.96 22.38
N ILE A 164 11.75 2.98 21.10
CA ILE A 164 13.14 2.78 20.69
C ILE A 164 14.05 3.95 21.08
N ASN A 165 13.49 5.18 21.13
CA ASN A 165 14.24 6.39 21.45
C ASN A 165 14.30 6.69 22.98
N LYS A 166 13.82 5.78 23.83
CA LYS A 166 14.03 5.78 25.29
C LYS A 166 15.27 4.98 25.65
#